data_7e8ad46c2ecf4c802ead52dae6335f4b
#
_entry.id   7e8ad46c2ecf4c802ead52dae6335f4b
#
_cell.length_a   1.000
_cell.length_b   1.000
_cell.length_c   1.000
_cell.angle_alpha   90.00
_cell.angle_beta   90.00
_cell.angle_gamma   90.00
#
_symmetry.space_group_name_H-M   'P 1'
#
loop_
_entity.id
_entity.type
_entity.pdbx_description
1 polymer ?
#
loop_
_entity_poly.entity_id
_entity_poly.type
_entity_poly.pdbx_seq_one_letter_code
_entity_poly.pdbx_strand_id
1 'polypeptide(L)'
;MNFSLRPTLLRGALVATAAAFALATPLAQAQETFKLGIVSFLSDQAAESFGIPAVNGAKVVIEAFNNGSAPAPYNKMGFGGVKIEPIYVDENGGATKQVQEMRNLYDRANVDAVVGYVSSGDCLAVAPVAEEMKKFLILYDCSTPRIFEEGKYNYVFRTAAHATMDNVALARYLKARNIKSDTFNLINQDYAWGQDSRKDFTLAMGNLFPGAKVGEDLLPKFGAGQYGTEISALMSKTADVTHSSLWGGDLQALV
;
A
#
# COMPACT_ATOMS: atom_id res chain seq x y z
N MET A 1 -12.94 -71.21 -74.99
CA MET A 1 -12.82 -71.12 -73.54
C MET A 1 -12.95 -69.67 -73.16
N ASN A 2 -14.12 -69.30 -72.59
CA ASN A 2 -14.43 -67.96 -72.14
C ASN A 2 -13.87 -67.67 -70.76
N PHE A 3 -13.19 -66.55 -70.56
CA PHE A 3 -13.04 -66.02 -69.23
C PHE A 3 -13.39 -64.54 -69.26
N SER A 4 -14.54 -64.30 -68.66
CA SER A 4 -15.09 -62.94 -68.32
C SER A 4 -14.34 -62.38 -67.14
N LEU A 5 -13.81 -61.13 -67.20
CA LEU A 5 -13.33 -60.37 -66.11
C LEU A 5 -14.29 -59.16 -65.86
N ARG A 6 -14.90 -59.17 -64.73
CA ARG A 6 -15.83 -58.09 -64.24
C ARG A 6 -15.06 -56.85 -63.77
N PRO A 7 -15.56 -55.71 -64.02
CA PRO A 7 -15.03 -54.47 -63.39
C PRO A 7 -15.85 -54.14 -62.12
N THR A 8 -15.23 -54.31 -60.98
CA THR A 8 -15.74 -53.68 -59.74
C THR A 8 -14.56 -53.22 -58.91
N LEU A 9 -14.62 -51.98 -58.51
CA LEU A 9 -13.83 -51.27 -57.49
C LEU A 9 -13.21 -49.97 -58.00
N LEU A 10 -14.06 -48.96 -58.16
CA LEU A 10 -13.60 -47.54 -58.11
C LEU A 10 -14.77 -46.63 -57.70
N ARG A 11 -15.27 -46.82 -56.48
CA ARG A 11 -16.18 -45.85 -55.83
C ARG A 11 -15.95 -45.97 -54.31
N GLY A 12 -14.99 -45.25 -53.78
CA GLY A 12 -14.75 -45.31 -52.34
C GLY A 12 -13.61 -44.44 -51.83
N ALA A 13 -13.24 -43.34 -52.52
CA ALA A 13 -12.09 -42.52 -52.08
C ALA A 13 -12.33 -41.01 -52.13
N LEU A 14 -13.56 -40.51 -51.98
CA LEU A 14 -13.84 -39.07 -52.08
C LEU A 14 -14.75 -38.50 -50.99
N VAL A 15 -14.84 -39.12 -49.83
CA VAL A 15 -15.68 -38.58 -48.71
C VAL A 15 -14.88 -38.38 -47.41
N ALA A 16 -13.59 -38.64 -47.36
CA ALA A 16 -12.80 -38.54 -46.13
C ALA A 16 -11.97 -37.26 -45.92
N THR A 17 -12.08 -36.27 -46.83
CA THR A 17 -11.23 -35.04 -46.73
C THR A 17 -11.99 -33.78 -46.36
N ALA A 18 -13.31 -33.83 -46.07
CA ALA A 18 -14.09 -32.63 -45.71
C ALA A 18 -14.38 -32.48 -44.21
N ALA A 19 -13.93 -33.40 -43.34
CA ALA A 19 -14.26 -33.40 -41.92
C ALA A 19 -13.11 -32.89 -41.00
N ALA A 20 -11.96 -32.51 -41.55
CA ALA A 20 -10.78 -32.12 -40.74
C ALA A 20 -10.59 -30.58 -40.60
N PHE A 21 -11.48 -29.75 -41.14
CA PHE A 21 -11.34 -28.27 -41.11
C PHE A 21 -12.31 -27.57 -40.15
N ALA A 22 -13.09 -28.25 -39.32
CA ALA A 22 -14.15 -27.65 -38.51
C ALA A 22 -13.89 -27.59 -37.00
N LEU A 23 -12.67 -27.78 -36.50
CA LEU A 23 -12.35 -27.73 -35.05
C LEU A 23 -11.14 -26.88 -34.70
N ALA A 24 -10.75 -25.94 -35.53
CA ALA A 24 -9.93 -24.81 -35.11
C ALA A 24 -10.87 -23.69 -34.65
N THR A 25 -11.61 -23.89 -33.55
CA THR A 25 -12.08 -22.77 -32.76
C THR A 25 -10.81 -22.07 -32.26
N PRO A 26 -10.61 -20.78 -32.55
CA PRO A 26 -9.56 -20.05 -31.86
C PRO A 26 -9.90 -20.19 -30.38
N LEU A 27 -9.07 -20.88 -29.62
CA LEU A 27 -9.03 -20.73 -28.18
C LEU A 27 -8.88 -19.21 -28.01
N ALA A 28 -9.94 -18.54 -27.59
CA ALA A 28 -9.86 -17.15 -27.16
C ALA A 28 -8.81 -17.18 -26.04
N GLN A 29 -7.59 -16.82 -26.40
CA GLN A 29 -6.51 -16.67 -25.44
C GLN A 29 -7.02 -15.56 -24.54
N ALA A 30 -7.44 -15.93 -23.32
CA ALA A 30 -7.86 -14.96 -22.33
C ALA A 30 -6.71 -13.93 -22.27
N GLN A 31 -7.02 -12.69 -22.62
CA GLN A 31 -6.01 -11.63 -22.60
C GLN A 31 -5.46 -11.60 -21.19
N GLU A 32 -4.20 -11.96 -21.01
CA GLU A 32 -3.57 -11.91 -19.71
C GLU A 32 -3.69 -10.49 -19.17
N THR A 33 -4.13 -10.37 -17.92
CA THR A 33 -4.19 -9.09 -17.21
C THR A 33 -3.20 -9.14 -16.07
N PHE A 34 -2.57 -8.00 -15.76
CA PHE A 34 -1.77 -7.85 -14.55
C PHE A 34 -2.71 -7.48 -13.40
N LYS A 35 -2.96 -8.42 -12.51
CA LYS A 35 -3.84 -8.21 -11.36
C LYS A 35 -3.11 -7.50 -10.24
N LEU A 36 -3.57 -6.31 -9.87
CA LEU A 36 -2.95 -5.47 -8.85
C LEU A 36 -3.88 -5.33 -7.65
N GLY A 37 -3.50 -5.92 -6.52
CA GLY A 37 -4.16 -5.65 -5.24
C GLY A 37 -3.82 -4.25 -4.75
N ILE A 38 -4.83 -3.46 -4.39
CA ILE A 38 -4.67 -2.12 -3.84
C ILE A 38 -5.36 -2.08 -2.49
N VAL A 39 -4.56 -1.90 -1.43
CA VAL A 39 -5.04 -1.89 -0.05
C VAL A 39 -4.91 -0.49 0.52
N SER A 40 -6.02 0.06 1.03
CA SER A 40 -6.07 1.35 1.69
C SER A 40 -7.33 1.47 2.52
N PHE A 41 -7.42 2.45 3.42
CA PHE A 41 -8.63 2.68 4.20
C PHE A 41 -9.80 3.12 3.31
N LEU A 42 -10.84 2.30 3.21
CA LEU A 42 -12.06 2.60 2.48
C LEU A 42 -13.24 2.89 3.42
N SER A 43 -13.05 2.64 4.70
CA SER A 43 -14.01 2.92 5.77
C SER A 43 -13.29 3.47 7.00
N ASP A 44 -14.08 3.98 7.98
CA ASP A 44 -13.58 4.55 9.23
C ASP A 44 -12.89 5.92 9.04
N GLN A 45 -12.34 6.48 10.13
CA GLN A 45 -11.79 7.83 10.24
C GLN A 45 -10.65 8.17 9.27
N ALA A 46 -9.95 7.15 8.78
CA ALA A 46 -8.84 7.33 7.84
C ALA A 46 -9.28 7.32 6.36
N ALA A 47 -10.54 6.94 6.07
CA ALA A 47 -11.02 6.79 4.71
C ALA A 47 -11.03 8.11 3.94
N GLU A 48 -11.71 9.12 4.48
CA GLU A 48 -11.93 10.39 3.78
C GLU A 48 -10.66 11.19 3.54
N SER A 49 -9.74 11.18 4.51
CA SER A 49 -8.52 11.99 4.46
C SER A 49 -7.33 11.30 3.79
N PHE A 50 -7.32 9.97 3.72
CA PHE A 50 -6.21 9.18 3.19
C PHE A 50 -6.64 8.15 2.15
N GLY A 51 -7.47 7.19 2.54
CA GLY A 51 -7.67 5.98 1.74
C GLY A 51 -8.44 6.22 0.45
N ILE A 52 -9.56 6.93 0.50
CA ILE A 52 -10.36 7.24 -0.69
C ILE A 52 -9.58 8.11 -1.68
N PRO A 53 -8.89 9.20 -1.25
CA PRO A 53 -8.01 9.95 -2.15
C PRO A 53 -6.91 9.10 -2.78
N ALA A 54 -6.26 8.22 -2.02
CA ALA A 54 -5.22 7.33 -2.54
C ALA A 54 -5.77 6.38 -3.61
N VAL A 55 -6.91 5.74 -3.36
CA VAL A 55 -7.57 4.88 -4.33
C VAL A 55 -8.03 5.65 -5.57
N ASN A 56 -8.53 6.87 -5.42
CA ASN A 56 -8.90 7.71 -6.57
C ASN A 56 -7.68 8.08 -7.41
N GLY A 57 -6.55 8.41 -6.78
CA GLY A 57 -5.28 8.60 -7.46
C GLY A 57 -4.84 7.34 -8.22
N ALA A 58 -4.91 6.18 -7.58
CA ALA A 58 -4.59 4.90 -8.22
C ALA A 58 -5.48 4.63 -9.45
N LYS A 59 -6.80 4.89 -9.36
CA LYS A 59 -7.74 4.74 -10.50
C LYS A 59 -7.31 5.59 -11.70
N VAL A 60 -7.01 6.86 -11.47
CA VAL A 60 -6.57 7.78 -12.53
C VAL A 60 -5.29 7.29 -13.20
N VAL A 61 -4.31 6.87 -12.41
CA VAL A 61 -3.03 6.36 -12.93
C VAL A 61 -3.23 5.05 -13.70
N ILE A 62 -3.99 4.11 -13.17
CA ILE A 62 -4.27 2.83 -13.83
C ILE A 62 -5.02 3.05 -15.14
N GLU A 63 -6.00 3.97 -15.17
CA GLU A 63 -6.70 4.31 -16.40
C GLU A 63 -5.75 4.90 -17.44
N ALA A 64 -4.87 5.83 -17.06
CA ALA A 64 -3.88 6.41 -17.95
C ALA A 64 -2.90 5.36 -18.50
N PHE A 65 -2.48 4.39 -17.69
CA PHE A 65 -1.68 3.26 -18.16
C PHE A 65 -2.48 2.37 -19.13
N ASN A 66 -3.71 2.01 -18.77
CA ASN A 66 -4.51 1.08 -19.55
C ASN A 66 -4.95 1.62 -20.91
N ASN A 67 -5.05 2.93 -21.07
CA ASN A 67 -5.37 3.59 -22.35
C ASN A 67 -4.14 4.17 -23.06
N GLY A 68 -2.94 4.04 -22.49
CA GLY A 68 -1.69 4.54 -23.08
C GLY A 68 -1.52 6.06 -23.06
N SER A 69 -2.32 6.80 -22.26
CA SER A 69 -2.25 8.26 -22.13
C SER A 69 -1.26 8.75 -21.07
N ALA A 70 -0.62 7.85 -20.33
CA ALA A 70 0.44 8.22 -19.39
C ALA A 70 1.62 8.88 -20.14
N PRO A 71 2.35 9.84 -19.51
CA PRO A 71 3.50 10.47 -20.15
C PRO A 71 4.63 9.47 -20.42
N ALA A 72 5.46 9.75 -21.43
CA ALA A 72 6.66 8.95 -21.69
C ALA A 72 7.58 8.90 -20.45
N PRO A 73 8.19 7.76 -20.17
CA PRO A 73 8.27 6.51 -20.95
C PRO A 73 7.09 5.54 -20.76
N TYR A 74 6.05 5.93 -20.03
CA TYR A 74 4.93 5.08 -19.59
C TYR A 74 3.71 5.12 -20.53
N ASN A 75 3.87 5.63 -21.75
CA ASN A 75 2.81 5.82 -22.73
C ASN A 75 2.48 4.57 -23.57
N LYS A 76 2.88 3.40 -23.09
CA LYS A 76 2.45 2.11 -23.63
C LYS A 76 1.30 1.57 -22.79
N MET A 77 0.37 0.85 -23.41
CA MET A 77 -0.76 0.27 -22.71
C MET A 77 -0.29 -0.65 -21.57
N GLY A 78 -0.79 -0.43 -20.37
CA GLY A 78 -0.58 -1.26 -19.18
C GLY A 78 0.89 -1.46 -18.81
N PHE A 79 1.18 -2.60 -18.22
CA PHE A 79 2.55 -3.03 -17.94
C PHE A 79 3.07 -3.92 -19.07
N GLY A 80 3.98 -3.36 -19.91
CA GLY A 80 4.56 -4.11 -21.02
C GLY A 80 3.56 -4.54 -22.09
N GLY A 81 2.43 -3.86 -22.25
CA GLY A 81 1.35 -4.22 -23.16
C GLY A 81 0.21 -5.03 -22.52
N VAL A 82 0.32 -5.35 -21.21
CA VAL A 82 -0.68 -6.09 -20.45
C VAL A 82 -1.52 -5.12 -19.62
N LYS A 83 -2.85 -5.19 -19.73
CA LYS A 83 -3.76 -4.32 -18.96
C LYS A 83 -3.65 -4.61 -17.45
N ILE A 84 -3.75 -3.55 -16.65
CA ILE A 84 -3.81 -3.63 -15.20
C ILE A 84 -5.27 -3.82 -14.78
N GLU A 85 -5.53 -4.86 -13.99
CA GLU A 85 -6.83 -5.13 -13.37
C GLU A 85 -6.70 -4.90 -11.86
N PRO A 86 -7.24 -3.78 -11.31
CA PRO A 86 -7.13 -3.49 -9.89
C PRO A 86 -8.17 -4.25 -9.06
N ILE A 87 -7.76 -4.71 -7.88
CA ILE A 87 -8.62 -5.28 -6.85
C ILE A 87 -8.42 -4.45 -5.59
N TYR A 88 -9.49 -3.76 -5.16
CA TYR A 88 -9.44 -2.86 -4.01
C TYR A 88 -9.85 -3.59 -2.72
N VAL A 89 -9.08 -3.39 -1.64
CA VAL A 89 -9.33 -3.98 -0.32
C VAL A 89 -9.30 -2.89 0.73
N ASP A 90 -10.25 -2.94 1.66
CA ASP A 90 -10.32 -2.04 2.79
C ASP A 90 -9.31 -2.43 3.88
N GLU A 91 -8.39 -1.52 4.19
CA GLU A 91 -7.37 -1.70 5.23
C GLU A 91 -7.95 -1.69 6.65
N ASN A 92 -9.18 -1.19 6.84
CA ASN A 92 -9.80 -1.17 8.17
C ASN A 92 -9.95 -2.57 8.76
N GLY A 93 -9.73 -2.69 10.09
CA GLY A 93 -9.89 -3.93 10.85
C GLY A 93 -8.60 -4.48 11.47
N GLY A 94 -7.47 -3.81 11.24
CA GLY A 94 -6.21 -4.05 11.93
C GLY A 94 -5.42 -5.27 11.43
N ALA A 95 -4.24 -5.46 12.01
CA ALA A 95 -3.18 -6.34 11.54
C ALA A 95 -3.62 -7.79 11.25
N THR A 96 -4.42 -8.40 12.14
CA THR A 96 -4.87 -9.79 11.96
C THR A 96 -5.72 -9.95 10.70
N LYS A 97 -6.65 -9.01 10.46
CA LYS A 97 -7.47 -9.00 9.26
C LYS A 97 -6.60 -8.79 8.02
N GLN A 98 -5.66 -7.84 8.07
CA GLN A 98 -4.82 -7.51 6.92
C GLN A 98 -3.88 -8.66 6.52
N VAL A 99 -3.36 -9.43 7.47
CA VAL A 99 -2.64 -10.68 7.18
C VAL A 99 -3.53 -11.68 6.42
N GLN A 100 -4.78 -11.83 6.84
CA GLN A 100 -5.75 -12.70 6.16
C GLN A 100 -6.06 -12.21 4.73
N GLU A 101 -6.32 -10.90 4.57
CA GLU A 101 -6.61 -10.30 3.26
C GLU A 101 -5.42 -10.37 2.31
N MET A 102 -4.19 -10.20 2.80
CA MET A 102 -2.97 -10.41 2.02
C MET A 102 -2.92 -11.83 1.43
N ARG A 103 -3.17 -12.85 2.26
CA ARG A 103 -3.23 -14.25 1.80
C ARG A 103 -4.38 -14.45 0.80
N ASN A 104 -5.55 -13.89 1.04
CA ASN A 104 -6.70 -13.97 0.13
C ASN A 104 -6.39 -13.35 -1.24
N LEU A 105 -5.71 -12.20 -1.28
CA LEU A 105 -5.31 -11.55 -2.52
C LEU A 105 -4.42 -12.46 -3.38
N TYR A 106 -3.44 -13.11 -2.77
CA TYR A 106 -2.51 -13.96 -3.51
C TYR A 106 -3.04 -15.37 -3.80
N ASP A 107 -3.70 -16.02 -2.82
CA ASP A 107 -4.09 -17.41 -2.94
C ASP A 107 -5.44 -17.63 -3.64
N ARG A 108 -6.36 -16.63 -3.52
CA ARG A 108 -7.71 -16.74 -4.08
C ARG A 108 -7.94 -15.82 -5.26
N ALA A 109 -7.57 -14.55 -5.14
CA ALA A 109 -7.72 -13.58 -6.22
C ALA A 109 -6.60 -13.69 -7.27
N ASN A 110 -5.49 -14.39 -6.94
CA ASN A 110 -4.32 -14.58 -7.79
C ASN A 110 -3.74 -13.26 -8.30
N VAL A 111 -3.54 -12.29 -7.40
CA VAL A 111 -2.89 -11.02 -7.77
C VAL A 111 -1.40 -11.23 -8.03
N ASP A 112 -0.86 -10.48 -8.97
CA ASP A 112 0.57 -10.50 -9.33
C ASP A 112 1.41 -9.68 -8.35
N ALA A 113 0.83 -8.58 -7.84
CA ALA A 113 1.46 -7.72 -6.85
C ALA A 113 0.42 -7.05 -5.95
N VAL A 114 0.86 -6.57 -4.79
CA VAL A 114 0.06 -5.72 -3.90
C VAL A 114 0.76 -4.38 -3.71
N VAL A 115 0.00 -3.30 -3.84
CA VAL A 115 0.39 -1.94 -3.44
C VAL A 115 -0.54 -1.52 -2.31
N GLY A 116 -0.01 -1.14 -1.20
CA GLY A 116 -0.80 -0.80 -0.02
C GLY A 116 0.17 -0.36 1.07
N TYR A 117 -0.28 -0.08 1.99
CA TYR A 117 -0.92 0.13 3.22
C TYR A 117 -0.58 1.53 3.75
N VAL A 118 -1.41 2.08 4.63
CA VAL A 118 -1.20 3.35 5.34
C VAL A 118 -0.73 3.08 6.78
N SER A 119 -1.38 2.14 7.47
CA SER A 119 -1.09 1.83 8.87
C SER A 119 0.28 1.16 9.04
N SER A 120 1.15 1.80 9.80
CA SER A 120 2.46 1.22 10.17
C SER A 120 2.35 -0.10 10.93
N GLY A 121 1.28 -0.29 11.73
CA GLY A 121 1.00 -1.55 12.43
C GLY A 121 0.66 -2.69 11.46
N ASP A 122 -0.18 -2.39 10.47
CA ASP A 122 -0.56 -3.38 9.45
C ASP A 122 0.63 -3.75 8.57
N CYS A 123 1.46 -2.79 8.20
CA CYS A 123 2.67 -3.04 7.41
C CYS A 123 3.68 -3.95 8.11
N LEU A 124 3.89 -3.75 9.41
CA LEU A 124 4.74 -4.64 10.21
C LEU A 124 4.22 -6.08 10.24
N ALA A 125 2.89 -6.25 10.17
CA ALA A 125 2.27 -7.57 10.14
C ALA A 125 2.29 -8.24 8.77
N VAL A 126 2.07 -7.48 7.69
CA VAL A 126 1.95 -8.05 6.34
C VAL A 126 3.31 -8.24 5.63
N ALA A 127 4.32 -7.43 5.95
CA ALA A 127 5.63 -7.53 5.32
C ALA A 127 6.28 -8.93 5.49
N PRO A 128 6.31 -9.54 6.67
CA PRO A 128 6.80 -10.91 6.83
C PRO A 128 5.98 -11.93 6.05
N VAL A 129 4.67 -11.72 5.90
CA VAL A 129 3.79 -12.62 5.15
C VAL A 129 4.11 -12.57 3.65
N ALA A 130 4.29 -11.38 3.10
CA ALA A 130 4.67 -11.21 1.69
C ALA A 130 6.03 -11.88 1.40
N GLU A 131 7.01 -11.73 2.30
CA GLU A 131 8.32 -12.39 2.19
C GLU A 131 8.20 -13.92 2.26
N GLU A 132 7.45 -14.46 3.24
CA GLU A 132 7.17 -15.90 3.38
C GLU A 132 6.56 -16.48 2.11
N MET A 133 5.57 -15.78 1.55
CA MET A 133 4.87 -16.18 0.33
C MET A 133 5.69 -15.93 -0.94
N LYS A 134 6.82 -15.20 -0.86
CA LYS A 134 7.63 -14.74 -1.99
C LYS A 134 6.79 -13.92 -2.99
N LYS A 135 5.98 -13.00 -2.47
CA LYS A 135 5.04 -12.18 -3.22
C LYS A 135 5.39 -10.70 -3.14
N PHE A 136 5.28 -10.02 -4.27
CA PHE A 136 5.71 -8.65 -4.44
C PHE A 136 4.75 -7.68 -3.70
N LEU A 137 5.30 -6.93 -2.73
CA LEU A 137 4.57 -5.94 -1.95
C LEU A 137 5.28 -4.58 -2.03
N ILE A 138 4.54 -3.54 -2.41
CA ILE A 138 4.99 -2.16 -2.35
C ILE A 138 4.20 -1.43 -1.29
N LEU A 139 4.90 -0.95 -0.26
CA LEU A 139 4.35 -0.13 0.81
C LEU A 139 4.40 1.33 0.36
N TYR A 140 3.23 1.98 0.20
CA TYR A 140 3.21 3.33 -0.37
C TYR A 140 3.21 4.44 0.70
N ASP A 141 2.77 4.16 1.95
CA ASP A 141 2.64 5.20 2.99
C ASP A 141 3.06 4.75 4.41
N CYS A 142 3.36 3.49 4.64
CA CYS A 142 3.79 3.01 5.95
C CYS A 142 5.13 3.62 6.38
N SER A 143 5.09 4.45 7.40
CA SER A 143 6.24 5.27 7.75
C SER A 143 7.07 4.77 8.93
N THR A 144 6.73 3.63 9.57
CA THR A 144 7.61 3.04 10.58
C THR A 144 8.97 2.65 9.99
N PRO A 145 10.11 3.04 10.60
CA PRO A 145 11.43 2.60 10.14
C PRO A 145 11.68 1.11 10.40
N ARG A 146 10.99 0.53 11.40
CA ARG A 146 11.23 -0.83 11.88
C ARG A 146 11.10 -1.91 10.82
N ILE A 147 10.29 -1.70 9.78
CA ILE A 147 10.12 -2.67 8.68
C ILE A 147 11.49 -3.11 8.14
N PHE A 148 12.38 -2.17 7.83
CA PHE A 148 13.69 -2.45 7.26
C PHE A 148 14.85 -2.35 8.25
N GLU A 149 14.62 -1.87 9.46
CA GLU A 149 15.60 -1.90 10.55
C GLU A 149 15.61 -3.25 11.27
N GLU A 150 14.43 -3.87 11.46
CA GLU A 150 14.24 -5.12 12.16
C GLU A 150 14.09 -6.33 11.21
N GLY A 151 13.70 -6.10 9.95
CA GLY A 151 13.49 -7.11 8.93
C GLY A 151 14.37 -6.96 7.71
N LYS A 152 14.58 -8.08 6.99
CA LYS A 152 15.24 -8.11 5.68
C LYS A 152 14.31 -8.79 4.69
N TYR A 153 14.00 -8.11 3.61
CA TYR A 153 13.02 -8.55 2.63
C TYR A 153 13.58 -8.49 1.21
N ASN A 154 13.23 -9.48 0.39
CA ASN A 154 13.53 -9.52 -1.03
C ASN A 154 12.30 -9.15 -1.87
N TYR A 155 11.11 -9.28 -1.29
CA TYR A 155 9.83 -9.10 -1.97
C TYR A 155 9.04 -7.89 -1.47
N VAL A 156 9.54 -7.18 -0.45
CA VAL A 156 8.88 -6.00 0.12
C VAL A 156 9.69 -4.75 -0.15
N PHE A 157 9.02 -3.73 -0.65
CA PHE A 157 9.62 -2.43 -1.00
C PHE A 157 8.79 -1.29 -0.42
N ARG A 158 9.39 -0.13 -0.21
CA ARG A 158 8.71 1.08 0.24
C ARG A 158 9.08 2.26 -0.63
N THR A 159 8.08 3.08 -0.98
CA THR A 159 8.25 4.29 -1.80
C THR A 159 8.15 5.59 -1.00
N ALA A 160 7.63 5.54 0.25
CA ALA A 160 7.48 6.70 1.11
C ALA A 160 8.71 6.97 2.00
N ALA A 161 8.80 8.19 2.53
CA ALA A 161 9.65 8.54 3.66
C ALA A 161 9.25 7.74 4.92
N HIS A 162 10.03 7.85 5.98
CA HIS A 162 9.73 7.19 7.26
C HIS A 162 9.91 8.16 8.45
N ALA A 163 9.38 7.76 9.59
CA ALA A 163 9.31 8.58 10.81
C ALA A 163 10.62 9.29 11.15
N THR A 164 11.74 8.59 11.06
CA THR A 164 13.05 9.19 11.36
C THR A 164 13.39 10.33 10.41
N MET A 165 13.12 10.18 9.10
CA MET A 165 13.34 11.24 8.12
C MET A 165 12.50 12.48 8.44
N ASP A 166 11.21 12.28 8.70
CA ASP A 166 10.26 13.36 8.94
C ASP A 166 10.59 14.11 10.23
N ASN A 167 10.82 13.38 11.31
CA ASN A 167 11.07 13.96 12.64
C ASN A 167 12.44 14.66 12.73
N VAL A 168 13.47 14.08 12.10
CA VAL A 168 14.79 14.75 11.99
C VAL A 168 14.69 16.00 11.12
N ALA A 169 13.94 15.95 10.01
CA ALA A 169 13.73 17.13 9.16
C ALA A 169 12.99 18.22 9.92
N LEU A 170 11.93 17.89 10.68
CA LEU A 170 11.21 18.86 11.51
C LEU A 170 12.11 19.51 12.57
N ALA A 171 12.86 18.74 13.33
CA ALA A 171 13.77 19.28 14.34
C ALA A 171 14.86 20.17 13.70
N ARG A 172 15.40 19.80 12.55
CA ARG A 172 16.33 20.63 11.76
C ARG A 172 15.68 21.93 11.27
N TYR A 173 14.42 21.86 10.84
CA TYR A 173 13.66 23.05 10.44
C TYR A 173 13.49 24.02 11.60
N LEU A 174 13.10 23.56 12.79
CA LEU A 174 12.98 24.38 14.00
C LEU A 174 14.32 25.12 14.27
N LYS A 175 15.44 24.38 14.19
CA LYS A 175 16.78 24.97 14.40
C LYS A 175 17.15 25.97 13.31
N ALA A 176 16.94 25.66 12.05
CA ALA A 176 17.26 26.55 10.92
C ALA A 176 16.44 27.85 10.92
N ARG A 177 15.21 27.78 11.45
CA ARG A 177 14.32 28.94 11.58
C ARG A 177 14.50 29.71 12.89
N ASN A 178 15.42 29.29 13.76
CA ASN A 178 15.64 29.83 15.09
C ASN A 178 14.36 29.89 15.94
N ILE A 179 13.51 28.87 15.79
CA ILE A 179 12.29 28.75 16.60
C ILE A 179 12.72 28.37 18.01
N LYS A 180 12.24 29.12 19.01
CA LYS A 180 12.48 28.81 20.41
C LYS A 180 11.95 27.40 20.71
N SER A 181 12.76 26.55 21.30
CA SER A 181 12.46 25.14 21.52
C SER A 181 13.12 24.61 22.81
N ASP A 182 13.12 25.43 23.87
CA ASP A 182 13.66 25.06 25.17
C ASP A 182 12.77 24.05 25.89
N THR A 183 11.47 24.06 25.57
CA THR A 183 10.47 23.12 26.04
C THR A 183 9.60 22.64 24.88
N PHE A 184 9.26 21.35 24.90
CA PHE A 184 8.35 20.79 23.89
C PHE A 184 7.41 19.76 24.48
N ASN A 185 6.16 19.79 24.03
CA ASN A 185 5.15 18.77 24.33
C ASN A 185 5.10 17.75 23.19
N LEU A 186 4.64 16.56 23.52
CA LEU A 186 4.44 15.44 22.60
C LEU A 186 3.01 14.93 22.71
N ILE A 187 2.34 14.76 21.56
CA ILE A 187 1.08 14.05 21.47
C ILE A 187 1.09 13.17 20.22
N ASN A 188 1.15 11.85 20.41
CA ASN A 188 1.31 10.90 19.35
C ASN A 188 0.33 9.74 19.54
N GLN A 189 -0.15 9.13 18.48
CA GLN A 189 -1.05 7.97 18.58
C GLN A 189 -0.32 6.75 19.14
N ASP A 190 -0.97 5.99 20.03
CA ASP A 190 -0.38 4.79 20.64
C ASP A 190 -0.42 3.58 19.70
N TYR A 191 0.40 3.62 18.66
CA TYR A 191 0.71 2.49 17.78
C TYR A 191 2.06 2.74 17.09
N ALA A 192 2.49 1.85 16.20
CA ALA A 192 3.84 1.85 15.63
C ALA A 192 4.31 3.21 15.10
N TRP A 193 3.50 3.90 14.28
CA TRP A 193 3.83 5.22 13.73
C TRP A 193 4.03 6.28 14.81
N GLY A 194 3.08 6.39 15.74
CA GLY A 194 3.15 7.43 16.78
C GLY A 194 4.28 7.18 17.78
N GLN A 195 4.51 5.92 18.15
CA GLN A 195 5.61 5.52 19.04
C GLN A 195 6.97 5.83 18.39
N ASP A 196 7.16 5.50 17.11
CA ASP A 196 8.40 5.77 16.38
C ASP A 196 8.60 7.29 16.20
N SER A 197 7.56 8.04 15.81
CA SER A 197 7.61 9.50 15.68
C SER A 197 7.98 10.18 16.99
N ARG A 198 7.36 9.78 18.10
CA ARG A 198 7.68 10.27 19.44
C ARG A 198 9.15 10.05 19.80
N LYS A 199 9.64 8.83 19.61
CA LYS A 199 11.03 8.44 19.87
C LYS A 199 12.00 9.25 19.03
N ASP A 200 11.78 9.31 17.72
CA ASP A 200 12.69 9.93 16.76
C ASP A 200 12.73 11.46 16.93
N PHE A 201 11.56 12.10 17.16
CA PHE A 201 11.52 13.53 17.45
C PHE A 201 12.25 13.86 18.75
N THR A 202 12.00 13.10 19.83
CA THR A 202 12.67 13.30 21.12
C THR A 202 14.19 13.17 20.99
N LEU A 203 14.67 12.17 20.26
CA LEU A 203 16.10 11.98 20.00
C LEU A 203 16.70 13.13 19.17
N ALA A 204 16.00 13.56 18.12
CA ALA A 204 16.44 14.66 17.29
C ALA A 204 16.50 15.99 18.06
N MET A 205 15.51 16.25 18.92
CA MET A 205 15.50 17.41 19.80
C MET A 205 16.68 17.37 20.79
N GLY A 206 16.93 16.25 21.44
CA GLY A 206 18.06 16.09 22.35
C GLY A 206 19.42 16.38 21.69
N ASN A 207 19.59 16.00 20.42
CA ASN A 207 20.82 16.25 19.66
C ASN A 207 20.95 17.68 19.14
N LEU A 208 19.84 18.29 18.71
CA LEU A 208 19.87 19.62 18.05
C LEU A 208 19.63 20.77 19.02
N PHE A 209 18.96 20.54 20.13
CA PHE A 209 18.66 21.50 21.20
C PHE A 209 19.09 20.94 22.57
N PRO A 210 20.42 20.87 22.83
CA PRO A 210 20.91 20.35 24.10
C PRO A 210 20.35 21.15 25.28
N GLY A 211 19.67 20.45 26.20
CA GLY A 211 19.01 21.06 27.34
C GLY A 211 17.51 21.31 27.16
N ALA A 212 16.95 21.10 25.96
CA ALA A 212 15.52 21.14 25.77
C ALA A 212 14.81 20.08 26.64
N LYS A 213 13.68 20.45 27.24
CA LYS A 213 12.94 19.61 28.18
C LYS A 213 11.60 19.17 27.57
N VAL A 214 11.27 17.92 27.76
CA VAL A 214 9.94 17.39 27.49
C VAL A 214 8.97 17.91 28.56
N GLY A 215 7.87 18.49 28.12
CA GLY A 215 6.74 18.89 28.95
C GLY A 215 5.74 17.75 29.13
N GLU A 216 4.56 17.86 28.50
CA GLU A 216 3.61 16.73 28.42
C GLU A 216 4.04 15.75 27.34
N ASP A 217 3.79 14.45 27.61
CA ASP A 217 4.10 13.35 26.71
C ASP A 217 2.90 12.39 26.68
N LEU A 218 2.07 12.55 25.66
CA LEU A 218 0.75 11.94 25.57
C LEU A 218 0.70 10.93 24.42
N LEU A 219 0.13 9.75 24.70
CA LEU A 219 -0.06 8.67 23.74
C LEU A 219 -1.53 8.22 23.71
N PRO A 220 -2.44 9.03 23.17
CA PRO A 220 -3.83 8.62 22.99
C PRO A 220 -3.93 7.44 22.03
N LYS A 221 -4.95 6.61 22.25
CA LYS A 221 -5.23 5.47 21.38
C LYS A 221 -5.53 5.95 19.95
N PHE A 222 -5.03 5.22 18.94
CA PHE A 222 -5.42 5.43 17.53
C PHE A 222 -6.94 5.30 17.39
N GLY A 223 -7.58 6.27 16.75
CA GLY A 223 -9.02 6.30 16.59
C GLY A 223 -9.77 6.74 17.85
N ALA A 224 -9.16 7.47 18.77
CA ALA A 224 -9.82 7.97 19.98
C ALA A 224 -10.97 8.94 19.67
N GLY A 225 -10.82 9.78 18.63
CA GLY A 225 -11.87 10.66 18.13
C GLY A 225 -12.27 11.82 19.06
N GLN A 226 -11.75 11.86 20.29
CA GLN A 226 -11.98 12.92 21.30
C GLN A 226 -10.71 13.16 22.08
N TYR A 227 -10.31 14.44 22.21
CA TYR A 227 -9.01 14.84 22.78
C TYR A 227 -9.12 15.90 23.87
N GLY A 228 -10.30 16.08 24.48
CA GLY A 228 -10.53 17.11 25.50
C GLY A 228 -9.58 17.01 26.72
N THR A 229 -9.26 15.80 27.15
CA THR A 229 -8.31 15.53 28.24
C THR A 229 -6.90 15.90 27.83
N GLU A 230 -6.47 15.48 26.66
CA GLU A 230 -5.14 15.74 26.10
C GLU A 230 -4.94 17.24 25.85
N ILE A 231 -5.93 17.92 25.27
CA ILE A 231 -5.92 19.37 25.06
C ILE A 231 -5.78 20.10 26.42
N SER A 232 -6.54 19.70 27.42
CA SER A 232 -6.45 20.29 28.75
C SER A 232 -5.06 20.11 29.39
N ALA A 233 -4.45 18.94 29.22
CA ALA A 233 -3.09 18.67 29.67
C ALA A 233 -2.06 19.54 28.94
N LEU A 234 -2.12 19.62 27.62
CA LEU A 234 -1.23 20.47 26.80
C LEU A 234 -1.35 21.94 27.13
N MET A 235 -2.57 22.44 27.40
CA MET A 235 -2.81 23.82 27.79
C MET A 235 -2.35 24.15 29.22
N SER A 236 -2.34 23.16 30.11
CA SER A 236 -1.88 23.35 31.50
C SER A 236 -0.37 23.48 31.62
N LYS A 237 0.37 22.90 30.69
CA LYS A 237 1.84 23.00 30.56
C LYS A 237 2.21 23.58 29.20
N THR A 238 2.24 24.89 29.14
CA THR A 238 2.68 25.56 27.93
C THR A 238 4.12 25.21 27.59
N ALA A 239 4.36 24.82 26.36
CA ALA A 239 5.69 24.56 25.82
C ALA A 239 5.94 25.50 24.61
N ASP A 240 7.20 25.68 24.23
CA ASP A 240 7.55 26.48 23.05
C ASP A 240 7.07 25.81 21.75
N VAL A 241 7.03 24.47 21.73
CA VAL A 241 6.62 23.65 20.59
C VAL A 241 5.77 22.49 21.09
N THR A 242 4.75 22.13 20.33
CA THR A 242 4.03 20.86 20.49
C THR A 242 4.21 20.03 19.23
N HIS A 243 4.81 18.87 19.38
CA HIS A 243 4.93 17.87 18.31
C HIS A 243 3.73 16.94 18.31
N SER A 244 3.18 16.70 17.14
CA SER A 244 2.10 15.73 16.95
C SER A 244 2.37 14.86 15.72
N SER A 245 2.13 13.58 15.84
CA SER A 245 2.05 12.63 14.71
C SER A 245 0.61 12.17 14.43
N LEU A 246 -0.39 12.85 15.02
CA LEU A 246 -1.79 12.56 14.75
C LEU A 246 -2.12 12.86 13.27
N TRP A 247 -2.98 12.05 12.70
CA TRP A 247 -3.42 12.19 11.32
C TRP A 247 -4.88 11.76 11.16
N GLY A 248 -5.47 12.03 9.99
CA GLY A 248 -6.86 11.68 9.72
C GLY A 248 -7.84 12.36 10.66
N GLY A 249 -8.90 11.66 11.04
CA GLY A 249 -9.93 12.15 11.96
C GLY A 249 -9.40 12.49 13.34
N ASP A 250 -8.34 11.85 13.81
CA ASP A 250 -7.73 12.14 15.08
C ASP A 250 -7.08 13.54 15.11
N LEU A 251 -6.39 13.92 14.04
CA LEU A 251 -5.84 15.28 13.94
C LEU A 251 -6.94 16.34 13.85
N GLN A 252 -8.00 16.05 13.08
CA GLN A 252 -9.15 16.95 13.00
C GLN A 252 -9.86 17.15 14.34
N ALA A 253 -9.90 16.11 15.16
CA ALA A 253 -10.51 16.18 16.50
C ALA A 253 -9.62 16.87 17.55
N LEU A 254 -8.30 16.93 17.32
CA LEU A 254 -7.35 17.62 18.19
C LEU A 254 -7.36 19.15 17.96
N VAL A 255 -7.51 19.63 16.71
CA VAL A 255 -7.42 21.04 16.31
C VAL A 255 -8.78 21.69 16.17
#